data_6712dbef876f093d59ec9b90c3f2e50c
#
_entry.id   6712dbef876f093d59ec9b90c3f2e50c
#
_cell.length_a   1.000
_cell.length_b   1.000
_cell.length_c   1.000
_cell.angle_alpha   90.00
_cell.angle_beta   90.00
_cell.angle_gamma   90.00
#
_symmetry.space_group_name_H-M   'P 1'
#
loop_
_entity.id
_entity.type
_entity.pdbx_description
1 polymer ?
#
loop_
_entity_poly.entity_id
_entity_poly.type
_entity_poly.pdbx_seq_one_letter_code
_entity_poly.pdbx_strand_id
1 'polypeptide(L)'
;MKKYLILPLLAAAMASCATQELFLNVTQPAPVTIAPEIKTVGIIDRSTPTDQTKSLDNLDKLLSLEGTDLDSIGTREAIKGVTEELAANDRFNEVKLLNGLQFRTSSLGGLPVPLTWEQVEMICNENGTQALFALEMYDTDTRVNYSTEPTKIKTPLGSIPALNHIASMETLVKTGWRIYSPSDRAILDEFIVGESIVFAGKGINPVAAVAGMVNRKEAVKEVSRK
;
A
#
# COMPACT_ATOMS: atom_id res chain seq x y z
N MET A 1 40.70 48.81 22.96
CA MET A 1 39.27 48.56 22.70
C MET A 1 38.96 47.85 21.39
N LYS A 2 39.93 47.45 20.51
CA LYS A 2 39.71 46.74 19.23
C LYS A 2 39.65 45.19 19.31
N LYS A 3 40.05 44.61 20.46
CA LYS A 3 40.14 43.13 20.60
C LYS A 3 38.82 42.41 20.91
N TYR A 4 37.78 43.12 21.36
CA TYR A 4 36.48 42.53 21.73
C TYR A 4 35.45 42.49 20.62
N LEU A 5 35.75 43.11 19.45
CA LEU A 5 34.82 43.15 18.30
C LEU A 5 34.92 41.89 17.42
N ILE A 6 36.02 41.12 17.54
CA ILE A 6 36.26 39.92 16.72
C ILE A 6 35.43 38.70 17.20
N LEU A 7 35.17 38.63 18.50
CA LEU A 7 34.47 37.51 19.11
C LEU A 7 32.99 37.38 18.66
N PRO A 8 32.18 38.48 18.63
CA PRO A 8 30.82 38.39 18.10
C PRO A 8 30.75 38.16 16.59
N LEU A 9 31.76 38.61 15.83
CA LEU A 9 31.83 38.36 14.39
C LEU A 9 32.09 36.87 14.06
N LEU A 10 32.90 36.20 14.86
CA LEU A 10 33.18 34.77 14.74
C LEU A 10 31.97 33.90 15.16
N ALA A 11 31.19 34.35 16.14
CA ALA A 11 29.97 33.68 16.59
C ALA A 11 28.85 33.80 15.54
N ALA A 12 28.75 34.90 14.81
CA ALA A 12 27.77 35.08 13.72
C ALA A 12 28.09 34.24 12.48
N ALA A 13 29.35 33.89 12.22
CA ALA A 13 29.76 33.04 11.11
C ALA A 13 29.41 31.56 11.31
N MET A 14 29.19 31.11 12.55
CA MET A 14 28.85 29.72 12.89
C MET A 14 27.32 29.45 12.82
N ALA A 15 26.48 30.44 12.65
CA ALA A 15 25.02 30.30 12.60
C ALA A 15 24.47 30.04 11.19
N SER A 16 25.31 29.91 10.17
CA SER A 16 24.91 29.85 8.75
C SER A 16 24.89 28.45 8.12
N CYS A 17 24.75 27.39 8.90
CA CYS A 17 24.44 26.06 8.33
C CYS A 17 22.94 25.76 8.48
N ALA A 18 22.09 26.44 7.70
CA ALA A 18 20.74 25.97 7.47
C ALA A 18 20.80 24.89 6.36
N THR A 19 20.61 23.65 6.73
CA THR A 19 20.40 22.56 5.77
C THR A 19 19.00 22.77 5.16
N GLN A 20 18.92 23.11 3.89
CA GLN A 20 17.65 23.08 3.14
C GLN A 20 17.49 21.68 2.57
N GLU A 21 16.41 21.00 2.96
CA GLU A 21 15.99 19.78 2.30
C GLU A 21 15.36 20.12 0.97
N LEU A 22 15.95 19.68 -0.12
CA LEU A 22 15.40 19.83 -1.46
C LEU A 22 14.61 18.57 -1.80
N PHE A 23 13.29 18.66 -1.81
CA PHE A 23 12.41 17.60 -2.29
C PHE A 23 12.33 17.67 -3.81
N LEU A 24 12.98 16.73 -4.51
CA LEU A 24 12.87 16.58 -5.96
C LEU A 24 11.78 15.55 -6.24
N ASN A 25 10.64 15.98 -6.73
CA ASN A 25 9.65 15.07 -7.32
C ASN A 25 10.15 14.69 -8.73
N VAL A 26 10.74 13.51 -8.84
CA VAL A 26 11.14 12.94 -10.13
C VAL A 26 9.95 12.16 -10.66
N THR A 27 9.28 12.67 -11.69
CA THR A 27 8.24 11.94 -12.40
C THR A 27 8.93 10.97 -13.35
N GLN A 28 8.86 9.68 -13.04
CA GLN A 28 9.29 8.63 -13.97
C GLN A 28 8.16 8.43 -14.98
N PRO A 29 8.45 8.37 -16.30
CA PRO A 29 7.44 8.01 -17.30
C PRO A 29 6.82 6.65 -16.94
N ALA A 30 5.51 6.52 -17.14
CA ALA A 30 4.84 5.24 -16.95
C ALA A 30 5.51 4.16 -17.83
N PRO A 31 5.78 2.97 -17.28
CA PRO A 31 6.39 1.88 -18.05
C PRO A 31 5.52 1.42 -19.23
N VAL A 32 4.25 1.71 -19.17
CA VAL A 32 3.25 1.39 -20.21
C VAL A 32 2.53 2.64 -20.67
N THR A 33 2.41 2.78 -21.98
CA THR A 33 1.64 3.84 -22.60
C THR A 33 0.30 3.29 -23.06
N ILE A 34 -0.78 3.74 -22.41
CA ILE A 34 -2.14 3.44 -22.87
C ILE A 34 -2.47 4.39 -24.02
N ALA A 35 -2.94 3.84 -25.14
CA ALA A 35 -3.26 4.60 -26.35
C ALA A 35 -4.18 5.79 -26.07
N PRO A 36 -3.91 7.00 -26.63
CA PRO A 36 -4.63 8.24 -26.30
C PRO A 36 -6.14 8.19 -26.55
N GLU A 37 -6.59 7.35 -27.46
CA GLU A 37 -8.00 7.11 -27.85
C GLU A 37 -8.78 6.33 -26.79
N ILE A 38 -8.11 5.58 -25.91
CA ILE A 38 -8.76 4.89 -24.79
C ILE A 38 -9.16 5.93 -23.74
N LYS A 39 -10.45 6.19 -23.62
CA LYS A 39 -11.02 7.22 -22.72
C LYS A 39 -11.88 6.64 -21.60
N THR A 40 -12.34 5.40 -21.76
CA THR A 40 -13.19 4.73 -20.76
C THR A 40 -12.53 3.44 -20.32
N VAL A 41 -12.30 3.31 -19.01
CA VAL A 41 -11.66 2.14 -18.42
C VAL A 41 -12.56 1.47 -17.40
N GLY A 42 -12.50 0.14 -17.35
CA GLY A 42 -13.13 -0.67 -16.32
C GLY A 42 -12.10 -1.18 -15.33
N ILE A 43 -12.47 -1.26 -14.06
CA ILE A 43 -11.68 -1.91 -13.03
C ILE A 43 -12.45 -3.10 -12.49
N ILE A 44 -11.82 -4.26 -12.44
CA ILE A 44 -12.43 -5.52 -11.99
C ILE A 44 -11.57 -6.17 -10.89
N ASP A 45 -12.25 -6.72 -9.87
CA ASP A 45 -11.62 -7.52 -8.80
C ASP A 45 -11.72 -9.02 -9.13
N ARG A 46 -10.58 -9.65 -9.35
CA ARG A 46 -10.43 -11.10 -9.53
C ARG A 46 -9.61 -11.75 -8.42
N SER A 47 -9.12 -10.95 -7.47
CA SER A 47 -8.15 -11.37 -6.46
C SER A 47 -8.74 -12.22 -5.35
N THR A 48 -10.05 -12.23 -5.18
CA THR A 48 -10.68 -12.95 -4.07
C THR A 48 -10.64 -14.46 -4.33
N PRO A 49 -10.16 -15.26 -3.36
CA PRO A 49 -10.04 -16.69 -3.51
C PRO A 49 -11.38 -17.37 -3.79
N THR A 50 -11.37 -18.42 -4.62
CA THR A 50 -12.53 -19.30 -4.82
C THR A 50 -12.78 -20.16 -3.56
N ASP A 51 -13.98 -20.72 -3.41
CA ASP A 51 -14.31 -21.58 -2.27
C ASP A 51 -13.36 -22.79 -2.13
N GLN A 52 -12.75 -23.24 -3.23
CA GLN A 52 -11.78 -24.34 -3.22
C GLN A 52 -10.42 -23.95 -2.64
N THR A 53 -10.01 -22.69 -2.77
CA THR A 53 -8.73 -22.19 -2.24
C THR A 53 -8.86 -21.57 -0.86
N LYS A 54 -10.06 -21.19 -0.43
CA LYS A 54 -10.32 -20.64 0.92
C LYS A 54 -9.80 -21.53 2.05
N SER A 55 -9.81 -22.86 1.88
CA SER A 55 -9.31 -23.77 2.92
C SER A 55 -7.80 -23.73 3.08
N LEU A 56 -7.03 -23.56 1.98
CA LEU A 56 -5.58 -23.44 1.99
C LEU A 56 -5.16 -22.06 2.48
N ASP A 57 -5.80 -21.00 1.95
CA ASP A 57 -5.63 -19.64 2.40
C ASP A 57 -5.94 -19.47 3.89
N ASN A 58 -7.03 -20.08 4.38
CA ASN A 58 -7.38 -20.02 5.80
C ASN A 58 -6.37 -20.72 6.70
N LEU A 59 -5.73 -21.79 6.21
CA LEU A 59 -4.68 -22.45 6.97
C LEU A 59 -3.42 -21.59 7.05
N ASP A 60 -3.02 -20.97 5.92
CA ASP A 60 -1.87 -20.07 5.88
C ASP A 60 -2.10 -18.82 6.74
N LYS A 61 -3.29 -18.22 6.65
CA LYS A 61 -3.72 -17.07 7.47
C LYS A 61 -3.87 -17.41 8.95
N LEU A 62 -4.29 -18.63 9.28
CA LEU A 62 -4.33 -19.08 10.67
C LEU A 62 -2.92 -19.19 11.25
N LEU A 63 -1.95 -19.65 10.45
CA LEU A 63 -0.54 -19.74 10.84
C LEU A 63 0.12 -18.36 10.96
N SER A 64 -0.24 -17.41 10.10
CA SER A 64 0.25 -16.04 10.13
C SER A 64 -0.48 -15.11 11.12
N LEU A 65 -1.47 -15.62 11.87
CA LEU A 65 -2.33 -14.82 12.75
C LEU A 65 -3.12 -13.72 12.03
N GLU A 66 -3.34 -13.86 10.73
CA GLU A 66 -4.12 -12.93 9.92
C GLU A 66 -5.62 -13.23 10.02
N GLY A 67 -6.41 -12.18 10.12
CA GLY A 67 -7.86 -12.30 10.08
C GLY A 67 -8.36 -12.45 8.65
N THR A 68 -9.30 -13.36 8.40
CA THR A 68 -9.91 -13.63 7.08
C THR A 68 -10.53 -12.41 6.40
N ASP A 69 -10.79 -11.32 7.15
CA ASP A 69 -11.40 -10.09 6.63
C ASP A 69 -10.38 -9.07 6.11
N LEU A 70 -9.08 -9.23 6.39
CA LEU A 70 -8.07 -8.22 6.08
C LEU A 70 -7.89 -8.07 4.57
N ASP A 71 -7.82 -9.18 3.83
CA ASP A 71 -7.67 -9.14 2.38
C ASP A 71 -8.87 -8.50 1.69
N SER A 72 -10.09 -8.81 2.13
CA SER A 72 -11.28 -8.21 1.53
C SER A 72 -11.40 -6.70 1.81
N ILE A 73 -10.86 -6.25 2.95
CA ILE A 73 -10.77 -4.83 3.29
C ILE A 73 -9.69 -4.17 2.43
N GLY A 74 -8.50 -4.77 2.37
CA GLY A 74 -7.38 -4.25 1.62
C GLY A 74 -7.64 -4.23 0.12
N THR A 75 -8.19 -5.28 -0.47
CA THR A 75 -8.61 -5.33 -1.87
C THR A 75 -9.51 -4.15 -2.24
N ARG A 76 -10.50 -3.84 -1.39
CA ARG A 76 -11.39 -2.69 -1.60
C ARG A 76 -10.65 -1.36 -1.60
N GLU A 77 -9.72 -1.19 -0.67
CA GLU A 77 -8.93 0.05 -0.58
C GLU A 77 -7.94 0.17 -1.73
N ALA A 78 -7.31 -0.93 -2.18
CA ALA A 78 -6.44 -0.94 -3.35
C ALA A 78 -7.20 -0.53 -4.63
N ILE A 79 -8.37 -1.12 -4.88
CA ILE A 79 -9.23 -0.75 -6.01
C ILE A 79 -9.67 0.70 -5.91
N LYS A 80 -10.04 1.16 -4.71
CA LYS A 80 -10.43 2.55 -4.48
C LYS A 80 -9.27 3.50 -4.78
N GLY A 81 -8.05 3.20 -4.29
CA GLY A 81 -6.86 3.99 -4.57
C GLY A 81 -6.58 4.13 -6.06
N VAL A 82 -6.58 3.02 -6.82
CA VAL A 82 -6.40 3.04 -8.27
C VAL A 82 -7.54 3.80 -8.98
N THR A 83 -8.79 3.62 -8.53
CA THR A 83 -9.94 4.34 -9.11
C THR A 83 -9.79 5.85 -8.92
N GLU A 84 -9.42 6.29 -7.71
CA GLU A 84 -9.20 7.69 -7.38
C GLU A 84 -8.04 8.29 -8.18
N GLU A 85 -6.93 7.56 -8.32
CA GLU A 85 -5.76 8.02 -9.08
C GLU A 85 -6.05 8.13 -10.58
N LEU A 86 -6.73 7.14 -11.19
CA LEU A 86 -7.12 7.19 -12.58
C LEU A 86 -8.15 8.29 -12.87
N ALA A 87 -9.05 8.57 -11.92
CA ALA A 87 -10.04 9.63 -12.04
C ALA A 87 -9.48 11.04 -11.78
N ALA A 88 -8.43 11.16 -10.96
CA ALA A 88 -7.81 12.44 -10.65
C ALA A 88 -7.01 13.02 -11.83
N ASN A 89 -6.55 12.17 -12.73
CA ASN A 89 -5.85 12.56 -13.93
C ASN A 89 -6.85 12.69 -15.09
N ASP A 90 -7.00 13.83 -15.71
CA ASP A 90 -7.89 14.10 -16.85
C ASP A 90 -7.60 13.25 -18.12
N ARG A 91 -6.91 12.13 -17.93
CA ARG A 91 -6.53 11.19 -18.96
C ARG A 91 -7.71 10.35 -19.44
N PHE A 92 -8.58 9.95 -18.51
CA PHE A 92 -9.76 9.14 -18.79
C PHE A 92 -11.04 9.96 -18.55
N ASN A 93 -12.00 9.84 -19.46
CA ASN A 93 -13.29 10.50 -19.31
C ASN A 93 -14.18 9.78 -18.29
N GLU A 94 -13.99 8.48 -18.16
CA GLU A 94 -14.79 7.65 -17.26
C GLU A 94 -14.00 6.46 -16.74
N VAL A 95 -14.07 6.23 -15.42
CA VAL A 95 -13.49 5.08 -14.71
C VAL A 95 -14.64 4.32 -14.05
N LYS A 96 -14.88 3.07 -14.44
CA LYS A 96 -15.99 2.25 -13.97
C LYS A 96 -15.48 1.12 -13.08
N LEU A 97 -16.05 0.98 -11.90
CA LEU A 97 -15.86 -0.22 -11.08
C LEU A 97 -16.86 -1.29 -11.54
N LEU A 98 -16.35 -2.43 -12.00
CA LEU A 98 -17.14 -3.51 -12.57
C LEU A 98 -17.27 -4.68 -11.59
N ASN A 99 -18.35 -5.45 -11.73
CA ASN A 99 -18.54 -6.65 -10.94
C ASN A 99 -17.75 -7.81 -11.55
N GLY A 100 -16.72 -8.28 -10.81
CA GLY A 100 -15.80 -9.34 -11.25
C GLY A 100 -16.03 -10.72 -10.65
N LEU A 101 -17.07 -10.90 -9.86
CA LEU A 101 -17.30 -12.12 -9.06
C LEU A 101 -17.25 -13.41 -9.87
N GLN A 102 -17.75 -13.41 -11.09
CA GLN A 102 -17.82 -14.59 -11.97
C GLN A 102 -16.50 -14.93 -12.66
N PHE A 103 -15.52 -14.03 -12.63
CA PHE A 103 -14.22 -14.21 -13.30
C PHE A 103 -13.09 -14.51 -12.34
N ARG A 104 -13.39 -14.78 -11.08
CA ARG A 104 -12.41 -15.11 -10.04
C ARG A 104 -11.70 -16.41 -10.37
N THR A 105 -10.38 -16.41 -10.15
CA THR A 105 -9.53 -17.58 -10.34
C THR A 105 -8.63 -17.72 -9.15
N SER A 106 -8.38 -18.95 -8.70
CA SER A 106 -7.41 -19.20 -7.65
C SER A 106 -5.98 -18.96 -8.13
N SER A 107 -5.22 -18.18 -7.39
CA SER A 107 -3.77 -18.11 -7.54
C SER A 107 -3.08 -18.54 -6.26
N LEU A 108 -2.12 -19.44 -6.38
CA LEU A 108 -1.24 -19.84 -5.28
C LEU A 108 0.04 -19.01 -5.38
N GLY A 109 0.03 -17.81 -4.77
CA GLY A 109 1.22 -16.95 -4.63
C GLY A 109 1.76 -16.29 -5.90
N GLY A 110 0.99 -16.29 -7.00
CA GLY A 110 1.35 -15.64 -8.26
C GLY A 110 0.13 -15.14 -9.03
N LEU A 111 0.34 -14.56 -10.19
CA LEU A 111 -0.76 -14.14 -11.05
C LEU A 111 -1.51 -15.36 -11.60
N PRO A 112 -2.86 -15.37 -11.56
CA PRO A 112 -3.67 -16.45 -12.11
C PRO A 112 -3.61 -16.45 -13.64
N VAL A 113 -4.23 -17.47 -14.25
CA VAL A 113 -4.41 -17.53 -15.70
C VAL A 113 -5.13 -16.25 -16.17
N PRO A 114 -4.63 -15.58 -17.23
CA PRO A 114 -5.28 -14.40 -17.79
C PRO A 114 -6.72 -14.66 -18.20
N LEU A 115 -7.55 -13.61 -18.28
CA LEU A 115 -8.85 -13.67 -18.93
C LEU A 115 -8.67 -14.07 -20.39
N THR A 116 -9.62 -14.86 -20.93
CA THR A 116 -9.67 -15.09 -22.36
C THR A 116 -10.13 -13.82 -23.08
N TRP A 117 -9.79 -13.68 -24.36
CA TRP A 117 -10.18 -12.48 -25.12
C TRP A 117 -11.70 -12.35 -25.26
N GLU A 118 -12.41 -13.47 -25.34
CA GLU A 118 -13.87 -13.49 -25.34
C GLU A 118 -14.45 -12.92 -24.04
N GLN A 119 -13.82 -13.24 -22.89
CA GLN A 119 -14.21 -12.69 -21.58
C GLN A 119 -13.90 -11.19 -21.50
N VAL A 120 -12.72 -10.76 -21.94
CA VAL A 120 -12.34 -9.34 -21.96
C VAL A 120 -13.29 -8.53 -22.85
N GLU A 121 -13.54 -9.01 -24.08
CA GLU A 121 -14.46 -8.37 -25.03
C GLU A 121 -15.88 -8.29 -24.48
N MET A 122 -16.39 -9.37 -23.88
CA MET A 122 -17.71 -9.40 -23.25
C MET A 122 -17.82 -8.37 -22.13
N ILE A 123 -16.87 -8.37 -21.18
CA ILE A 123 -16.85 -7.42 -20.06
C ILE A 123 -16.82 -5.98 -20.57
N CYS A 124 -15.94 -5.69 -21.52
CA CYS A 124 -15.78 -4.35 -22.06
C CYS A 124 -17.03 -3.88 -22.85
N ASN A 125 -17.61 -4.75 -23.66
CA ASN A 125 -18.81 -4.43 -24.46
C ASN A 125 -20.04 -4.21 -23.58
N GLU A 126 -20.26 -5.07 -22.59
CA GLU A 126 -21.40 -4.95 -21.67
C GLU A 126 -21.34 -3.68 -20.82
N ASN A 127 -20.16 -3.19 -20.53
CA ASN A 127 -19.96 -2.02 -19.65
C ASN A 127 -19.55 -0.75 -20.42
N GLY A 128 -19.37 -0.82 -21.73
CA GLY A 128 -18.96 0.30 -22.56
C GLY A 128 -17.57 0.83 -22.18
N THR A 129 -16.63 -0.09 -21.89
CA THR A 129 -15.24 0.26 -21.55
C THR A 129 -14.28 -0.12 -22.68
N GLN A 130 -13.20 0.62 -22.84
CA GLN A 130 -12.22 0.45 -23.91
C GLN A 130 -10.95 -0.27 -23.45
N ALA A 131 -10.70 -0.29 -22.14
CA ALA A 131 -9.64 -1.09 -21.52
C ALA A 131 -10.12 -1.62 -20.18
N LEU A 132 -9.48 -2.69 -19.70
CA LEU A 132 -9.82 -3.35 -18.45
C LEU A 132 -8.58 -3.44 -17.56
N PHE A 133 -8.66 -2.88 -16.36
CA PHE A 133 -7.69 -3.05 -15.29
C PHE A 133 -8.19 -4.15 -14.35
N ALA A 134 -7.46 -5.22 -14.24
CA ALA A 134 -7.84 -6.35 -13.41
C ALA A 134 -6.88 -6.47 -12.22
N LEU A 135 -7.41 -6.36 -11.00
CA LEU A 135 -6.71 -6.80 -9.79
C LEU A 135 -6.79 -8.31 -9.74
N GLU A 136 -5.68 -8.96 -10.07
CA GLU A 136 -5.59 -10.41 -10.24
C GLU A 136 -5.22 -11.15 -8.94
N MET A 137 -4.41 -10.49 -8.11
CA MET A 137 -3.90 -11.03 -6.85
C MET A 137 -3.87 -9.94 -5.79
N TYR A 138 -4.25 -10.31 -4.59
CA TYR A 138 -4.10 -9.51 -3.38
C TYR A 138 -3.66 -10.42 -2.22
N ASP A 139 -2.63 -10.00 -1.50
CA ASP A 139 -2.06 -10.75 -0.38
C ASP A 139 -1.56 -9.79 0.69
N THR A 140 -1.78 -10.12 1.96
CA THR A 140 -1.30 -9.36 3.12
C THR A 140 -0.49 -10.25 4.05
N ASP A 141 0.62 -9.71 4.56
CA ASP A 141 1.41 -10.31 5.66
C ASP A 141 1.61 -9.26 6.75
N THR A 142 1.31 -9.62 7.99
CA THR A 142 1.46 -8.73 9.14
C THR A 142 2.33 -9.37 10.21
N ARG A 143 3.47 -8.77 10.53
CA ARG A 143 4.43 -9.22 11.54
C ARG A 143 4.50 -8.24 12.69
N VAL A 144 4.50 -8.77 13.91
CA VAL A 144 4.64 -7.96 15.13
C VAL A 144 5.96 -8.31 15.82
N ASN A 145 6.77 -7.30 16.06
CA ASN A 145 8.03 -7.39 16.77
C ASN A 145 7.98 -6.59 18.07
N TYR A 146 8.69 -7.08 19.08
CA TYR A 146 8.80 -6.42 20.39
C TYR A 146 10.26 -6.14 20.71
N SER A 147 10.53 -4.93 21.22
CA SER A 147 11.84 -4.53 21.69
C SER A 147 11.73 -3.63 22.92
N THR A 148 12.86 -3.36 23.56
CA THR A 148 12.92 -2.44 24.68
C THR A 148 14.06 -1.45 24.47
N GLU A 149 13.87 -0.20 24.90
CA GLU A 149 14.90 0.81 24.91
C GLU A 149 15.07 1.41 26.33
N PRO A 150 16.29 1.70 26.77
CA PRO A 150 16.53 2.42 28.03
C PRO A 150 15.92 3.82 27.94
N THR A 151 15.22 4.22 29.01
CA THR A 151 14.65 5.56 29.14
C THR A 151 14.80 6.06 30.57
N LYS A 152 14.37 7.29 30.84
CA LYS A 152 14.31 7.86 32.17
C LYS A 152 12.94 8.43 32.44
N ILE A 153 12.33 8.04 33.55
CA ILE A 153 11.06 8.61 34.02
C ILE A 153 11.41 9.77 34.97
N LYS A 154 10.87 10.95 34.68
CA LYS A 154 10.97 12.12 35.56
C LYS A 154 9.97 11.95 36.69
N THR A 155 10.48 12.06 37.92
CA THR A 155 9.69 12.07 39.16
C THR A 155 9.95 13.37 39.91
N PRO A 156 9.11 13.77 40.90
CA PRO A 156 9.36 14.94 41.72
C PRO A 156 10.70 14.89 42.51
N LEU A 157 11.25 13.69 42.70
CA LEU A 157 12.50 13.45 43.43
C LEU A 157 13.71 13.27 42.49
N GLY A 158 13.53 13.43 41.15
CA GLY A 158 14.59 13.26 40.16
C GLY A 158 14.21 12.31 39.04
N SER A 159 15.20 11.95 38.21
CA SER A 159 14.98 11.01 37.09
C SER A 159 15.43 9.61 37.48
N ILE A 160 14.56 8.62 37.30
CA ILE A 160 14.89 7.21 37.56
C ILE A 160 15.07 6.47 36.23
N PRO A 161 16.03 5.54 36.14
CA PRO A 161 16.15 4.66 34.95
C PRO A 161 14.89 3.82 34.79
N ALA A 162 14.44 3.66 33.53
CA ALA A 162 13.31 2.86 33.18
C ALA A 162 13.53 2.20 31.80
N LEU A 163 12.65 1.31 31.41
CA LEU A 163 12.59 0.71 30.08
C LEU A 163 11.28 1.11 29.41
N ASN A 164 11.37 1.64 28.19
CA ASN A 164 10.24 1.71 27.29
C ASN A 164 10.13 0.39 26.55
N HIS A 165 8.91 -0.10 26.45
CA HIS A 165 8.56 -1.21 25.55
C HIS A 165 8.11 -0.63 24.24
N ILE A 166 8.63 -1.19 23.14
CA ILE A 166 8.29 -0.83 21.78
C ILE A 166 7.66 -2.06 21.15
N ALA A 167 6.46 -1.90 20.65
CA ALA A 167 5.82 -2.86 19.75
C ALA A 167 5.82 -2.27 18.35
N SER A 168 6.34 -2.98 17.36
CA SER A 168 6.32 -2.57 15.96
C SER A 168 5.57 -3.62 15.14
N MET A 169 4.67 -3.16 14.27
CA MET A 169 3.91 -3.98 13.36
C MET A 169 4.30 -3.60 11.93
N GLU A 170 4.90 -4.53 11.21
CA GLU A 170 5.16 -4.42 9.78
C GLU A 170 3.99 -5.05 9.04
N THR A 171 3.35 -4.28 8.18
CA THR A 171 2.29 -4.75 7.30
C THR A 171 2.78 -4.65 5.87
N LEU A 172 2.90 -5.80 5.19
CA LEU A 172 3.24 -5.92 3.79
C LEU A 172 1.96 -6.22 3.01
N VAL A 173 1.73 -5.50 1.94
CA VAL A 173 0.66 -5.76 0.98
C VAL A 173 1.30 -6.02 -0.38
N LYS A 174 0.83 -7.06 -1.07
CA LYS A 174 1.20 -7.36 -2.45
C LYS A 174 -0.05 -7.37 -3.32
N THR A 175 -0.01 -6.66 -4.43
CA THR A 175 -1.06 -6.64 -5.44
C THR A 175 -0.51 -7.05 -6.78
N GLY A 176 -1.27 -7.83 -7.52
CA GLY A 176 -0.93 -8.22 -8.89
C GLY A 176 -1.99 -7.71 -9.85
N TRP A 177 -1.57 -7.04 -10.91
CA TRP A 177 -2.43 -6.36 -11.86
C TRP A 177 -2.16 -6.77 -13.29
N ARG A 178 -3.20 -6.74 -14.12
CA ARG A 178 -3.13 -6.82 -15.58
C ARG A 178 -3.97 -5.72 -16.21
N ILE A 179 -3.46 -5.19 -17.31
CA ILE A 179 -4.16 -4.21 -18.15
C ILE A 179 -4.42 -4.84 -19.51
N TYR A 180 -5.71 -4.98 -19.84
CA TYR A 180 -6.12 -5.58 -21.09
C TYR A 180 -6.64 -4.51 -22.07
N SER A 181 -6.21 -4.62 -23.34
CA SER A 181 -6.77 -3.89 -24.48
C SER A 181 -7.57 -4.85 -25.37
N PRO A 182 -8.91 -4.79 -25.38
CA PRO A 182 -9.71 -5.65 -26.23
C PRO A 182 -9.52 -5.34 -27.72
N SER A 183 -9.28 -4.06 -28.09
CA SER A 183 -9.08 -3.65 -29.48
C SER A 183 -7.84 -4.29 -30.11
N ASP A 184 -6.77 -4.41 -29.34
CA ASP A 184 -5.49 -4.94 -29.79
C ASP A 184 -5.34 -6.43 -29.47
N ARG A 185 -6.28 -7.01 -28.71
CA ARG A 185 -6.18 -8.33 -28.09
C ARG A 185 -4.81 -8.52 -27.40
N ALA A 186 -4.41 -7.53 -26.63
CA ALA A 186 -3.10 -7.48 -25.97
C ALA A 186 -3.21 -7.19 -24.47
N ILE A 187 -2.39 -7.89 -23.69
CA ILE A 187 -2.08 -7.48 -22.32
C ILE A 187 -1.08 -6.35 -22.44
N LEU A 188 -1.50 -5.13 -22.09
CA LEU A 188 -0.65 -3.95 -22.17
C LEU A 188 0.39 -3.96 -21.08
N ASP A 189 0.02 -4.47 -19.89
CA ASP A 189 0.94 -4.61 -18.76
C ASP A 189 0.51 -5.74 -17.83
N GLU A 190 1.51 -6.33 -17.17
CA GLU A 190 1.35 -7.35 -16.14
C GLU A 190 2.44 -7.13 -15.08
N PHE A 191 2.04 -6.82 -13.85
CA PHE A 191 2.99 -6.50 -12.80
C PHE A 191 2.50 -6.90 -11.41
N ILE A 192 3.45 -7.12 -10.50
CA ILE A 192 3.21 -7.31 -9.07
C ILE A 192 3.89 -6.16 -8.34
N VAL A 193 3.15 -5.48 -7.49
CA VAL A 193 3.65 -4.41 -6.61
C VAL A 193 3.53 -4.87 -5.17
N GLY A 194 4.57 -4.61 -4.38
CA GLY A 194 4.58 -4.83 -2.94
C GLY A 194 4.93 -3.54 -2.22
N GLU A 195 4.15 -3.19 -1.21
CA GLU A 195 4.37 -2.04 -0.35
C GLU A 195 4.32 -2.48 1.11
N SER A 196 5.20 -1.91 1.95
CA SER A 196 5.19 -2.18 3.38
C SER A 196 5.23 -0.90 4.19
N ILE A 197 4.52 -0.91 5.32
CA ILE A 197 4.58 0.16 6.31
C ILE A 197 4.84 -0.44 7.69
N VAL A 198 5.69 0.24 8.47
CA VAL A 198 5.95 -0.10 9.86
C VAL A 198 5.23 0.87 10.77
N PHE A 199 4.34 0.35 11.60
CA PHE A 199 3.67 1.09 12.67
C PHE A 199 4.31 0.74 14.01
N ALA A 200 4.63 1.73 14.81
CA ALA A 200 5.23 1.51 16.12
C ALA A 200 4.46 2.20 17.23
N GLY A 201 4.26 1.49 18.32
CA GLY A 201 3.73 2.03 19.56
C GLY A 201 4.77 1.91 20.70
N LYS A 202 4.80 2.88 21.57
CA LYS A 202 5.69 2.90 22.76
C LYS A 202 4.86 2.94 24.03
N GLY A 203 5.33 2.26 25.07
CA GLY A 203 4.67 2.24 26.37
C GLY A 203 5.60 1.81 27.50
N ILE A 204 5.17 2.06 28.74
CA ILE A 204 5.88 1.65 29.96
C ILE A 204 5.81 0.13 30.22
N ASN A 205 4.99 -0.57 29.48
CA ASN A 205 4.87 -2.02 29.47
C ASN A 205 4.44 -2.50 28.08
N PRO A 206 4.53 -3.81 27.76
CA PRO A 206 4.16 -4.35 26.44
C PRO A 206 2.72 -4.05 26.03
N VAL A 207 1.77 -4.12 26.97
CA VAL A 207 0.35 -3.87 26.70
C VAL A 207 0.13 -2.42 26.28
N ALA A 208 0.73 -1.46 26.96
CA ALA A 208 0.67 -0.04 26.62
C ALA A 208 1.34 0.25 25.26
N ALA A 209 2.43 -0.44 24.92
CA ALA A 209 3.08 -0.32 23.64
C ALA A 209 2.16 -0.81 22.50
N VAL A 210 1.49 -1.96 22.65
CA VAL A 210 0.54 -2.48 21.68
C VAL A 210 -0.69 -1.56 21.55
N ALA A 211 -1.20 -1.05 22.67
CA ALA A 211 -2.35 -0.14 22.66
C ALA A 211 -2.05 1.20 21.95
N GLY A 212 -0.78 1.60 21.88
CA GLY A 212 -0.33 2.79 21.14
C GLY A 212 -0.12 2.58 19.64
N MET A 213 -0.25 1.34 19.15
CA MET A 213 -0.15 1.06 17.71
C MET A 213 -1.49 1.25 16.99
N VAL A 214 -1.40 1.53 15.70
CA VAL A 214 -2.54 1.44 14.77
C VAL A 214 -3.03 -0.02 14.74
N ASN A 215 -4.34 -0.24 14.70
CA ASN A 215 -4.87 -1.59 14.57
C ASN A 215 -4.60 -2.16 13.15
N ARG A 216 -4.55 -3.49 13.03
CA ARG A 216 -4.22 -4.16 11.77
C ARG A 216 -5.11 -3.75 10.60
N LYS A 217 -6.41 -3.56 10.83
CA LYS A 217 -7.35 -3.16 9.77
C LYS A 217 -7.01 -1.80 9.19
N GLU A 218 -6.69 -0.83 10.03
CA GLU A 218 -6.29 0.50 9.58
C GLU A 218 -4.93 0.47 8.89
N ALA A 219 -3.98 -0.33 9.39
CA ALA A 219 -2.70 -0.53 8.75
C ALA A 219 -2.84 -1.09 7.34
N VAL A 220 -3.62 -2.15 7.16
CA VAL A 220 -3.89 -2.75 5.84
C VAL A 220 -4.56 -1.75 4.91
N LYS A 221 -5.55 -0.97 5.37
CA LYS A 221 -6.20 0.06 4.55
C LYS A 221 -5.20 1.11 4.06
N GLU A 222 -4.33 1.60 4.96
CA GLU A 222 -3.36 2.63 4.62
C GLU A 222 -2.35 2.13 3.59
N VAL A 223 -1.80 0.91 3.78
CA VAL A 223 -0.84 0.32 2.84
C VAL A 223 -1.50 0.03 1.49
N SER A 224 -2.71 -0.54 1.49
CA SER A 224 -3.40 -0.94 0.26
C SER A 224 -3.83 0.22 -0.63
N ARG A 225 -3.94 1.41 -0.06
CA ARG A 225 -4.39 2.61 -0.79
C ARG A 225 -3.23 3.34 -1.48
N LYS A 226 -1.99 3.06 -1.10
CA LYS A 226 -0.78 3.59 -1.73
C LYS A 226 -0.40 2.85 -2.98
#